data_16b2b33c7ca1563b59d544547ccff066
#
_entry.id   16b2b33c7ca1563b59d544547ccff066
#
_cell.length_a   1.000
_cell.length_b   1.000
_cell.length_c   1.000
_cell.angle_alpha   90.00
_cell.angle_beta   90.00
_cell.angle_gamma   90.00
#
_symmetry.space_group_name_H-M   'P 1'
#
loop_
_entity.id
_entity.type
_entity.pdbx_description
1 polymer ?
#
loop_
_entity_poly.entity_id
_entity_poly.type
_entity_poly.pdbx_seq_one_letter_code
_entity_poly.pdbx_strand_id
1 'polypeptide(L)'
;MLLAFRLAIPAFGQTNENPIDLKLHPAPDFGADGTWLDQGSPAPHHISGYHGRVLLIDFWEYTCINCIRDFGVVKHWYSKYHQYGLEVVGVHYGEFAIGFNVDNVRAAAQRFRLPWPVVADQKGSTWKAFASDGWPNRYLVDPQGNIVMKVFGESGNRELESKIRDLLVGAHPELAQEITQIALDPDANAFKPECGATTQETFVGETYGRSAVEDMAGHHAGDEADFQPPHSPPDGGVMLVGRWRVERDGVFSDGHGAAAELRYHARSLYAVLSLKNDKPIRLNLFQDGSPLPKDGAGADVKFDANGAYIDVTGSRMYYLMRSPAFGAHLISMQPESPGLGLNSFTFGNNCQLADIP
;
A
#
# COMPACT_ATOMS: atom_id res chain seq x y z
N MET A 1 -32.63 23.79 -16.96
CA MET A 1 -31.52 24.31 -16.14
C MET A 1 -31.31 23.33 -15.00
N LEU A 2 -30.52 22.28 -15.27
CA LEU A 2 -30.18 21.24 -14.29
C LEU A 2 -28.87 21.64 -13.62
N LEU A 3 -28.93 21.93 -12.32
CA LEU A 3 -27.76 22.12 -11.50
C LEU A 3 -27.12 20.74 -11.26
N ALA A 4 -25.97 20.48 -11.86
CA ALA A 4 -25.12 19.36 -11.52
C ALA A 4 -24.42 19.67 -10.19
N PHE A 5 -24.82 19.01 -9.10
CA PHE A 5 -24.07 18.94 -7.86
C PHE A 5 -22.78 18.14 -8.12
N ARG A 6 -21.67 18.83 -8.24
CA ARG A 6 -20.34 18.22 -8.17
C ARG A 6 -20.09 17.86 -6.70
N LEU A 7 -20.25 16.61 -6.34
CA LEU A 7 -19.66 16.06 -5.13
C LEU A 7 -18.14 16.08 -5.32
N ALA A 8 -17.47 17.01 -4.67
CA ALA A 8 -16.03 16.99 -4.51
C ALA A 8 -15.71 15.82 -3.56
N ILE A 9 -15.20 14.73 -4.08
CA ILE A 9 -14.54 13.69 -3.27
C ILE A 9 -13.25 14.35 -2.79
N PRO A 10 -13.00 14.41 -1.45
CA PRO A 10 -11.75 14.97 -0.96
C PRO A 10 -10.60 14.14 -1.54
N ALA A 11 -9.61 14.84 -2.12
CA ALA A 11 -8.32 14.24 -2.42
C ALA A 11 -7.82 13.56 -1.13
N PHE A 12 -7.39 12.30 -1.22
CA PHE A 12 -6.66 11.61 -0.15
C PHE A 12 -5.30 12.31 0.02
N GLY A 13 -5.34 13.54 0.53
CA GLY A 13 -4.19 14.20 1.12
C GLY A 13 -3.97 13.56 2.48
N GLN A 14 -2.73 13.26 2.82
CA GLN A 14 -2.31 12.82 4.15
C GLN A 14 -2.96 13.76 5.19
N THR A 15 -4.08 13.35 5.75
CA THR A 15 -4.66 14.04 6.88
C THR A 15 -3.79 13.66 8.07
N ASN A 16 -3.16 14.64 8.69
CA ASN A 16 -2.57 14.53 10.03
C ASN A 16 -3.72 14.31 11.03
N GLU A 17 -4.43 13.20 10.92
CA GLU A 17 -5.42 12.84 11.91
C GLU A 17 -4.68 12.31 13.14
N ASN A 18 -4.77 13.05 14.24
CA ASN A 18 -4.31 12.58 15.55
C ASN A 18 -5.04 11.28 15.89
N PRO A 19 -4.38 10.36 16.62
CA PRO A 19 -5.02 9.16 17.12
C PRO A 19 -6.33 9.50 17.84
N ILE A 20 -7.42 8.83 17.46
CA ILE A 20 -8.73 9.04 18.08
C ILE A 20 -8.79 8.11 19.29
N ASP A 21 -8.82 8.68 20.49
CA ASP A 21 -9.13 7.94 21.72
C ASP A 21 -10.66 7.70 21.73
N LEU A 22 -11.05 6.49 21.36
CA LEU A 22 -12.46 6.12 21.24
C LEU A 22 -13.03 5.80 22.62
N LYS A 23 -14.31 6.17 22.84
CA LYS A 23 -15.07 5.58 23.95
C LYS A 23 -15.09 4.07 23.74
N LEU A 24 -14.86 3.29 24.81
CA LEU A 24 -14.82 1.83 24.79
C LEU A 24 -16.02 1.25 24.04
N HIS A 25 -15.74 0.58 22.92
CA HIS A 25 -16.72 -0.17 22.15
C HIS A 25 -16.22 -1.59 21.98
N PRO A 26 -17.08 -2.62 22.18
CA PRO A 26 -16.69 -3.97 21.87
C PRO A 26 -16.18 -4.07 20.42
N ALA A 27 -14.99 -4.68 20.24
CA ALA A 27 -14.47 -4.93 18.92
C ALA A 27 -15.39 -5.91 18.18
N PRO A 28 -15.79 -5.61 16.93
CA PRO A 28 -16.48 -6.58 16.10
C PRO A 28 -15.62 -7.83 15.91
N ASP A 29 -16.24 -8.97 15.67
CA ASP A 29 -15.51 -10.19 15.36
C ASP A 29 -14.95 -10.17 13.93
N PHE A 30 -13.94 -11.00 13.67
CA PHE A 30 -13.47 -11.22 12.31
C PHE A 30 -14.55 -11.91 11.48
N GLY A 31 -14.69 -11.49 10.21
CA GLY A 31 -15.68 -12.08 9.31
C GLY A 31 -15.41 -13.57 9.06
N ALA A 32 -16.45 -14.37 9.13
CA ALA A 32 -16.36 -15.82 8.99
C ALA A 32 -15.93 -16.30 7.57
N ASP A 33 -15.95 -15.41 6.59
CA ASP A 33 -15.62 -15.68 5.19
C ASP A 33 -14.19 -15.26 4.79
N GLY A 34 -13.40 -14.76 5.74
CA GLY A 34 -11.97 -14.49 5.55
C GLY A 34 -11.14 -15.77 5.50
N THR A 35 -10.11 -15.77 4.66
CA THR A 35 -9.13 -16.86 4.62
C THR A 35 -7.97 -16.55 5.55
N TRP A 36 -7.78 -17.35 6.59
CA TRP A 36 -6.66 -17.20 7.52
C TRP A 36 -5.37 -17.77 6.95
N LEU A 37 -4.31 -17.02 7.11
CA LEU A 37 -2.95 -17.35 6.73
C LEU A 37 -2.10 -17.37 8.01
N ASP A 38 -2.05 -18.53 8.65
CA ASP A 38 -1.26 -18.72 9.85
C ASP A 38 0.23 -18.79 9.49
N GLN A 39 1.02 -17.89 10.07
CA GLN A 39 2.45 -17.76 9.79
C GLN A 39 3.29 -18.76 10.63
N GLY A 40 2.84 -20.02 10.70
CA GLY A 40 3.54 -21.11 11.38
C GLY A 40 3.01 -21.47 12.77
N SER A 41 2.06 -20.72 13.32
CA SER A 41 1.36 -21.06 14.59
C SER A 41 -0.13 -20.82 14.42
N PRO A 42 -1.00 -21.77 14.82
CA PRO A 42 -2.43 -21.54 14.83
C PRO A 42 -2.79 -20.34 15.69
N ALA A 43 -3.58 -19.43 15.15
CA ALA A 43 -4.04 -18.22 15.84
C ALA A 43 -5.55 -18.31 16.14
N PRO A 44 -6.04 -17.61 17.16
CA PRO A 44 -7.47 -17.47 17.36
C PRO A 44 -8.12 -16.74 16.16
N HIS A 45 -9.22 -17.27 15.64
CA HIS A 45 -9.94 -16.66 14.53
C HIS A 45 -11.13 -15.79 14.99
N HIS A 46 -11.21 -15.53 16.29
CA HIS A 46 -12.24 -14.72 16.95
C HIS A 46 -11.60 -13.75 17.95
N ILE A 47 -12.15 -12.56 18.07
CA ILE A 47 -11.70 -11.55 19.05
C ILE A 47 -11.65 -12.11 20.48
N SER A 48 -12.65 -12.92 20.85
CA SER A 48 -12.68 -13.53 22.18
C SER A 48 -11.48 -14.43 22.51
N GLY A 49 -10.81 -14.98 21.51
CA GLY A 49 -9.58 -15.77 21.68
C GLY A 49 -8.36 -14.95 22.11
N TYR A 50 -8.45 -13.63 22.02
CA TYR A 50 -7.42 -12.67 22.45
C TYR A 50 -7.71 -12.03 23.81
N HIS A 51 -8.81 -12.39 24.47
CA HIS A 51 -9.11 -11.86 25.81
C HIS A 51 -7.95 -12.12 26.77
N GLY A 52 -7.64 -11.14 27.61
CA GLY A 52 -6.47 -11.13 28.48
C GLY A 52 -5.18 -10.63 27.83
N ARG A 53 -5.20 -10.34 26.54
CA ARG A 53 -4.07 -9.80 25.75
C ARG A 53 -4.41 -8.46 25.15
N VAL A 54 -3.39 -7.66 24.85
CA VAL A 54 -3.53 -6.43 24.06
C VAL A 54 -3.45 -6.83 22.59
N LEU A 55 -4.45 -6.48 21.77
CA LEU A 55 -4.51 -6.86 20.37
C LEU A 55 -4.43 -5.61 19.49
N LEU A 56 -3.47 -5.60 18.55
CA LEU A 56 -3.39 -4.64 17.46
C LEU A 56 -3.93 -5.29 16.19
N ILE A 57 -5.00 -4.72 15.64
CA ILE A 57 -5.55 -5.13 14.34
C ILE A 57 -5.06 -4.14 13.31
N ASP A 58 -4.30 -4.62 12.33
CA ASP A 58 -3.67 -3.83 11.27
C ASP A 58 -4.35 -4.13 9.94
N PHE A 59 -5.17 -3.18 9.47
CA PHE A 59 -5.75 -3.24 8.12
C PHE A 59 -4.73 -2.75 7.10
N TRP A 60 -4.38 -3.61 6.19
CA TRP A 60 -3.33 -3.36 5.20
C TRP A 60 -3.67 -3.88 3.81
N GLU A 61 -2.93 -3.41 2.83
CA GLU A 61 -2.96 -3.87 1.44
C GLU A 61 -1.53 -3.99 0.91
N TYR A 62 -1.22 -5.04 0.16
CA TYR A 62 0.16 -5.34 -0.21
C TYR A 62 0.70 -4.47 -1.36
N THR A 63 -0.16 -3.70 -2.03
CA THR A 63 0.21 -2.70 -3.02
C THR A 63 0.20 -1.27 -2.46
N CYS A 64 -0.16 -1.10 -1.19
CA CYS A 64 -0.16 0.18 -0.50
C CYS A 64 1.23 0.50 0.06
N ILE A 65 1.93 1.50 -0.49
CA ILE A 65 3.28 1.87 -0.04
C ILE A 65 3.30 2.32 1.43
N ASN A 66 2.25 3.01 1.89
CA ASN A 66 2.13 3.47 3.27
C ASN A 66 2.07 2.28 4.25
N CYS A 67 1.34 1.21 3.89
CA CYS A 67 1.29 -0.03 4.67
C CYS A 67 2.66 -0.71 4.73
N ILE A 68 3.37 -0.77 3.58
CA ILE A 68 4.68 -1.41 3.48
C ILE A 68 5.69 -0.70 4.38
N ARG A 69 5.66 0.63 4.46
CA ARG A 69 6.50 1.42 5.38
C ARG A 69 6.14 1.15 6.84
N ASP A 70 4.85 1.04 7.13
CA ASP A 70 4.36 0.85 8.50
C ASP A 70 4.71 -0.52 9.08
N PHE A 71 4.89 -1.56 8.25
CA PHE A 71 5.33 -2.89 8.71
C PHE A 71 6.62 -2.85 9.53
N GLY A 72 7.55 -1.96 9.22
CA GLY A 72 8.78 -1.79 10.00
C GLY A 72 8.48 -1.43 11.46
N VAL A 73 7.57 -0.50 11.66
CA VAL A 73 7.15 -0.01 12.98
C VAL A 73 6.39 -1.10 13.75
N VAL A 74 5.37 -1.71 13.10
CA VAL A 74 4.55 -2.76 13.76
C VAL A 74 5.39 -3.98 14.12
N LYS A 75 6.32 -4.42 13.27
CA LYS A 75 7.27 -5.51 13.58
C LYS A 75 8.14 -5.18 14.78
N HIS A 76 8.60 -3.92 14.87
CA HIS A 76 9.42 -3.49 15.99
C HIS A 76 8.62 -3.56 17.30
N TRP A 77 7.38 -3.07 17.32
CA TRP A 77 6.50 -3.21 18.49
C TRP A 77 6.20 -4.66 18.82
N TYR A 78 5.90 -5.50 17.82
CA TYR A 78 5.69 -6.92 18.04
C TYR A 78 6.90 -7.57 18.72
N SER A 79 8.11 -7.29 18.22
CA SER A 79 9.34 -7.84 18.80
C SER A 79 9.61 -7.34 20.24
N LYS A 80 9.23 -6.08 20.57
CA LYS A 80 9.39 -5.49 21.90
C LYS A 80 8.38 -6.04 22.92
N TYR A 81 7.12 -6.18 22.50
CA TYR A 81 6.00 -6.31 23.42
C TYR A 81 5.26 -7.65 23.36
N HIS A 82 5.51 -8.50 22.37
CA HIS A 82 4.82 -9.80 22.25
C HIS A 82 5.03 -10.68 23.50
N GLN A 83 6.23 -10.69 24.06
CA GLN A 83 6.53 -11.42 25.30
C GLN A 83 5.72 -10.92 26.50
N TYR A 84 5.20 -9.71 26.47
CA TYR A 84 4.37 -9.08 27.50
C TYR A 84 2.88 -9.13 27.18
N GLY A 85 2.47 -9.83 26.12
CA GLY A 85 1.06 -10.04 25.77
C GLY A 85 0.51 -9.14 24.68
N LEU A 86 1.36 -8.47 23.88
CA LEU A 86 0.92 -7.85 22.62
C LEU A 86 0.73 -8.91 21.54
N GLU A 87 -0.46 -8.96 20.96
CA GLU A 87 -0.75 -9.73 19.76
C GLU A 87 -1.04 -8.78 18.59
N VAL A 88 -0.77 -9.26 17.38
CA VAL A 88 -1.08 -8.54 16.14
C VAL A 88 -1.84 -9.46 15.21
N VAL A 89 -2.85 -8.94 14.54
CA VAL A 89 -3.55 -9.60 13.44
C VAL A 89 -3.57 -8.65 12.25
N GLY A 90 -3.01 -9.09 11.12
CA GLY A 90 -3.12 -8.36 9.86
C GLY A 90 -4.43 -8.68 9.16
N VAL A 91 -5.23 -7.67 8.81
CA VAL A 91 -6.44 -7.82 8.00
C VAL A 91 -6.15 -7.25 6.62
N HIS A 92 -6.02 -8.13 5.63
CA HIS A 92 -5.80 -7.70 4.25
C HIS A 92 -7.14 -7.56 3.52
N TYR A 93 -7.40 -6.37 2.99
CA TYR A 93 -8.50 -6.09 2.08
C TYR A 93 -7.96 -5.44 0.82
N GLY A 94 -8.32 -5.96 -0.36
CA GLY A 94 -7.73 -5.54 -1.63
C GLY A 94 -8.25 -4.18 -2.13
N GLU A 95 -7.36 -3.41 -2.71
CA GLU A 95 -7.67 -2.18 -3.44
C GLU A 95 -8.00 -2.48 -4.91
N PHE A 96 -7.18 -3.32 -5.53
CA PHE A 96 -7.34 -3.77 -6.92
C PHE A 96 -7.81 -5.23 -6.97
N ALA A 97 -8.31 -5.68 -8.13
CA ALA A 97 -8.74 -7.06 -8.34
C ALA A 97 -7.68 -8.09 -7.93
N ILE A 98 -6.41 -7.79 -8.15
CA ILE A 98 -5.27 -8.63 -7.74
C ILE A 98 -5.18 -8.80 -6.21
N GLY A 99 -5.64 -7.83 -5.42
CA GLY A 99 -5.66 -7.85 -3.95
C GLY A 99 -6.65 -8.85 -3.37
N PHE A 100 -7.63 -9.31 -4.13
CA PHE A 100 -8.59 -10.32 -3.70
C PHE A 100 -8.14 -11.76 -3.97
N ASN A 101 -6.97 -11.95 -4.60
CA ASN A 101 -6.36 -13.27 -4.78
C ASN A 101 -5.57 -13.66 -3.52
N VAL A 102 -6.02 -14.70 -2.83
CA VAL A 102 -5.41 -15.20 -1.57
C VAL A 102 -3.95 -15.60 -1.74
N ASP A 103 -3.58 -16.15 -2.90
CA ASP A 103 -2.19 -16.57 -3.13
C ASP A 103 -1.27 -15.36 -3.28
N ASN A 104 -1.74 -14.26 -3.85
CA ASN A 104 -1.00 -12.99 -3.87
C ASN A 104 -0.82 -12.45 -2.44
N VAL A 105 -1.87 -12.48 -1.61
CA VAL A 105 -1.80 -12.06 -0.20
C VAL A 105 -0.82 -12.93 0.58
N ARG A 106 -0.87 -14.26 0.39
CA ARG A 106 0.07 -15.21 1.01
C ARG A 106 1.52 -14.91 0.61
N ALA A 107 1.76 -14.74 -0.69
CA ALA A 107 3.08 -14.41 -1.20
C ALA A 107 3.60 -13.06 -0.64
N ALA A 108 2.72 -12.08 -0.51
CA ALA A 108 3.04 -10.79 0.09
C ALA A 108 3.38 -10.91 1.59
N ALA A 109 2.58 -11.63 2.37
CA ALA A 109 2.83 -11.85 3.80
C ALA A 109 4.19 -12.53 4.02
N GLN A 110 4.54 -13.51 3.18
CA GLN A 110 5.84 -14.18 3.18
C GLN A 110 6.98 -13.24 2.77
N ARG A 111 6.81 -12.49 1.66
CA ARG A 111 7.80 -11.51 1.18
C ARG A 111 8.12 -10.46 2.23
N PHE A 112 7.09 -9.93 2.88
CA PHE A 112 7.25 -8.95 3.96
C PHE A 112 7.64 -9.61 5.29
N ARG A 113 7.71 -10.95 5.38
CA ARG A 113 8.05 -11.68 6.60
C ARG A 113 7.22 -11.21 7.80
N LEU A 114 5.89 -11.15 7.62
CA LEU A 114 5.00 -10.77 8.71
C LEU A 114 5.00 -11.88 9.77
N PRO A 115 5.33 -11.60 11.04
CA PRO A 115 5.46 -12.64 12.07
C PRO A 115 4.12 -12.99 12.76
N TRP A 116 3.04 -12.34 12.36
CA TRP A 116 1.70 -12.50 12.91
C TRP A 116 0.72 -13.12 11.89
N PRO A 117 -0.42 -13.68 12.35
CA PRO A 117 -1.45 -14.21 11.48
C PRO A 117 -2.06 -13.11 10.62
N VAL A 118 -2.44 -13.48 9.40
CA VAL A 118 -3.11 -12.61 8.46
C VAL A 118 -4.46 -13.22 8.05
N VAL A 119 -5.51 -12.43 8.04
CA VAL A 119 -6.78 -12.79 7.39
C VAL A 119 -6.91 -12.05 6.06
N ALA A 120 -7.05 -12.80 4.97
CA ALA A 120 -7.43 -12.25 3.68
C ALA A 120 -8.95 -12.08 3.65
N ASP A 121 -9.41 -10.84 3.79
CA ASP A 121 -10.82 -10.46 3.89
C ASP A 121 -11.41 -10.18 2.50
N GLN A 122 -11.48 -11.22 1.67
CA GLN A 122 -11.81 -11.11 0.24
C GLN A 122 -13.19 -10.52 -0.03
N LYS A 123 -14.16 -10.64 0.89
CA LYS A 123 -15.51 -10.08 0.76
C LYS A 123 -15.73 -8.80 1.56
N GLY A 124 -14.72 -8.40 2.32
CA GLY A 124 -14.74 -7.18 3.13
C GLY A 124 -15.72 -7.29 4.31
N SER A 125 -15.94 -8.47 4.87
CA SER A 125 -16.80 -8.64 6.03
C SER A 125 -16.17 -8.06 7.30
N THR A 126 -14.87 -8.32 7.52
CA THR A 126 -14.11 -7.72 8.62
C THR A 126 -13.92 -6.21 8.39
N TRP A 127 -13.56 -5.82 7.17
CA TRP A 127 -13.43 -4.42 6.76
C TRP A 127 -14.67 -3.60 7.10
N LYS A 128 -15.86 -4.10 6.72
CA LYS A 128 -17.13 -3.43 6.97
C LYS A 128 -17.51 -3.42 8.45
N ALA A 129 -17.24 -4.53 9.16
CA ALA A 129 -17.56 -4.64 10.59
C ALA A 129 -16.78 -3.61 11.41
N PHE A 130 -15.51 -3.37 11.09
CA PHE A 130 -14.67 -2.35 11.71
C PHE A 130 -14.87 -0.93 11.16
N ALA A 131 -15.75 -0.75 10.17
CA ALA A 131 -15.92 0.51 9.46
C ALA A 131 -14.56 1.10 9.00
N SER A 132 -13.69 0.22 8.47
CA SER A 132 -12.42 0.66 7.91
C SER A 132 -12.65 1.35 6.56
N ASP A 133 -11.91 2.42 6.30
CA ASP A 133 -12.14 3.34 5.18
C ASP A 133 -10.87 3.65 4.36
N GLY A 134 -9.73 3.00 4.70
CA GLY A 134 -8.46 3.14 3.98
C GLY A 134 -7.33 2.38 4.63
N TRP A 135 -6.12 2.52 4.11
CA TRP A 135 -4.92 1.81 4.51
C TRP A 135 -3.73 2.77 4.74
N PRO A 136 -2.83 2.46 5.70
CA PRO A 136 -3.03 1.53 6.81
C PRO A 136 -4.06 2.08 7.79
N ASN A 137 -4.80 1.20 8.48
CA ASN A 137 -5.75 1.59 9.49
C ASN A 137 -5.64 0.62 10.70
N ARG A 138 -5.23 1.13 11.85
CA ARG A 138 -4.88 0.33 13.00
C ARG A 138 -5.88 0.52 14.13
N TYR A 139 -6.35 -0.58 14.69
CA TYR A 139 -7.26 -0.60 15.83
C TYR A 139 -6.60 -1.28 16.99
N LEU A 140 -6.52 -0.59 18.12
CA LEU A 140 -6.00 -1.16 19.37
C LEU A 140 -7.17 -1.63 20.23
N VAL A 141 -7.10 -2.90 20.63
CA VAL A 141 -8.11 -3.59 21.43
C VAL A 141 -7.52 -3.93 22.79
N ASP A 142 -8.26 -3.62 23.87
CA ASP A 142 -7.86 -3.89 25.23
C ASP A 142 -8.03 -5.39 25.60
N PRO A 143 -7.51 -5.84 26.76
CA PRO A 143 -7.66 -7.23 27.22
C PRO A 143 -9.11 -7.67 27.46
N GLN A 144 -10.06 -6.74 27.52
CA GLN A 144 -11.49 -7.00 27.66
C GLN A 144 -12.20 -7.13 26.31
N GLY A 145 -11.49 -6.91 25.19
CA GLY A 145 -12.03 -6.99 23.85
C GLY A 145 -12.68 -5.70 23.33
N ASN A 146 -12.36 -4.54 23.92
CA ASN A 146 -12.90 -3.26 23.46
C ASN A 146 -11.89 -2.49 22.62
N ILE A 147 -12.33 -1.83 21.54
CA ILE A 147 -11.51 -0.88 20.79
C ILE A 147 -11.30 0.35 21.66
N VAL A 148 -10.04 0.71 21.90
CA VAL A 148 -9.65 1.86 22.71
C VAL A 148 -8.96 2.97 21.91
N MET A 149 -8.45 2.64 20.71
CA MET A 149 -7.80 3.61 19.84
C MET A 149 -7.92 3.18 18.38
N LYS A 150 -8.07 4.16 17.47
CA LYS A 150 -7.97 4.00 16.02
C LYS A 150 -6.90 4.95 15.51
N VAL A 151 -6.03 4.49 14.61
CA VAL A 151 -5.02 5.31 13.95
C VAL A 151 -5.10 5.05 12.45
N PHE A 152 -5.33 6.11 11.69
CA PHE A 152 -5.38 6.08 10.23
C PHE A 152 -4.09 6.65 9.64
N GLY A 153 -3.55 5.99 8.61
CA GLY A 153 -2.33 6.41 7.94
C GLY A 153 -1.05 6.07 8.72
N GLU A 154 0.06 6.69 8.32
CA GLU A 154 1.41 6.40 8.85
C GLU A 154 1.80 7.20 10.09
N SER A 155 0.96 8.13 10.55
CA SER A 155 1.23 9.00 11.71
C SER A 155 0.68 8.41 13.01
N GLY A 156 0.95 9.08 14.16
CA GLY A 156 0.43 8.70 15.48
C GLY A 156 1.08 7.47 16.08
N ASN A 157 2.23 7.05 15.57
CA ASN A 157 2.91 5.83 16.03
C ASN A 157 3.35 5.91 17.49
N ARG A 158 3.84 7.07 17.93
CA ARG A 158 4.29 7.27 19.31
C ARG A 158 3.15 7.18 20.32
N GLU A 159 2.01 7.77 19.99
CA GLU A 159 0.81 7.74 20.81
C GLU A 159 0.23 6.34 20.90
N LEU A 160 0.21 5.61 19.76
CA LEU A 160 -0.26 4.24 19.70
C LEU A 160 0.66 3.31 20.51
N GLU A 161 1.98 3.43 20.37
CA GLU A 161 2.95 2.66 21.17
C GLU A 161 2.80 2.96 22.66
N SER A 162 2.62 4.24 23.04
CA SER A 162 2.38 4.61 24.43
C SER A 162 1.13 3.94 24.98
N LYS A 163 0.04 3.92 24.21
CA LYS A 163 -1.21 3.28 24.62
C LYS A 163 -1.07 1.75 24.72
N ILE A 164 -0.34 1.11 23.81
CA ILE A 164 0.00 -0.33 23.88
C ILE A 164 0.69 -0.60 25.22
N ARG A 165 1.72 0.18 25.55
CA ARG A 165 2.48 0.03 26.79
C ARG A 165 1.60 0.20 28.04
N ASP A 166 0.73 1.20 28.06
CA ASP A 166 -0.17 1.46 29.19
C ASP A 166 -1.15 0.30 29.41
N LEU A 167 -1.68 -0.29 28.33
CA LEU A 167 -2.56 -1.46 28.41
C LEU A 167 -1.84 -2.71 28.93
N LEU A 168 -0.60 -2.91 28.47
CA LEU A 168 0.24 -4.04 28.93
C LEU A 168 0.57 -3.93 30.40
N VAL A 169 0.91 -2.71 30.89
CA VAL A 169 1.13 -2.44 32.32
C VAL A 169 -0.16 -2.68 33.12
N GLY A 170 -1.31 -2.28 32.59
CA GLY A 170 -2.60 -2.53 33.22
C GLY A 170 -2.97 -4.02 33.28
N ALA A 171 -2.61 -4.79 32.27
CA ALA A 171 -2.83 -6.25 32.20
C ALA A 171 -1.86 -7.02 33.10
N HIS A 172 -0.62 -6.54 33.24
CA HIS A 172 0.49 -7.18 33.92
C HIS A 172 1.17 -6.20 34.93
N PRO A 173 0.51 -5.80 36.03
CA PRO A 173 1.07 -4.86 36.99
C PRO A 173 2.41 -5.33 37.60
N GLU A 174 2.61 -6.65 37.67
CA GLU A 174 3.86 -7.27 38.18
C GLU A 174 5.05 -7.02 37.24
N LEU A 175 4.81 -6.75 35.96
CA LEU A 175 5.84 -6.45 34.95
C LEU A 175 5.95 -4.94 34.66
N ALA A 176 5.20 -4.11 35.37
CA ALA A 176 5.09 -2.67 35.12
C ALA A 176 6.46 -1.97 35.07
N GLN A 177 7.38 -2.30 35.98
CA GLN A 177 8.71 -1.72 36.01
C GLN A 177 9.51 -2.06 34.75
N GLU A 178 9.46 -3.30 34.31
CA GLU A 178 10.18 -3.78 33.14
C GLU A 178 9.62 -3.14 31.85
N ILE A 179 8.29 -3.16 31.69
CA ILE A 179 7.61 -2.63 30.50
C ILE A 179 7.83 -1.11 30.38
N THR A 180 7.78 -0.37 31.48
CA THR A 180 7.97 1.10 31.45
C THR A 180 9.39 1.54 31.18
N GLN A 181 10.39 0.68 31.40
CA GLN A 181 11.78 0.95 31.02
C GLN A 181 12.05 0.81 29.51
N ILE A 182 11.16 0.17 28.75
CA ILE A 182 11.27 0.07 27.28
C ILE A 182 11.07 1.47 26.70
N ALA A 183 12.07 2.00 25.99
CA ALA A 183 11.97 3.30 25.35
C ALA A 183 10.92 3.25 24.22
N LEU A 184 10.08 4.30 24.16
CA LEU A 184 9.19 4.51 23.02
C LEU A 184 10.00 4.85 21.76
N ASP A 185 9.54 4.36 20.63
CA ASP A 185 10.16 4.68 19.35
C ASP A 185 9.95 6.17 19.00
N PRO A 186 10.90 6.77 18.27
CA PRO A 186 10.65 8.06 17.64
C PRO A 186 9.52 7.90 16.63
N ASP A 187 8.73 8.96 16.42
CA ASP A 187 7.67 8.96 15.40
C ASP A 187 8.31 9.05 14.00
N ALA A 188 8.81 7.92 13.51
CA ALA A 188 9.65 7.81 12.32
C ALA A 188 8.91 8.24 11.05
N ASN A 189 7.58 8.06 11.02
CA ASN A 189 6.73 8.38 9.88
C ASN A 189 5.98 9.71 10.04
N ALA A 190 6.34 10.52 11.05
CA ALA A 190 5.77 11.86 11.22
C ALA A 190 6.01 12.70 9.96
N PHE A 191 4.94 13.33 9.48
CA PHE A 191 5.05 14.27 8.36
C PHE A 191 6.02 15.40 8.70
N LYS A 192 6.96 15.66 7.77
CA LYS A 192 7.92 16.76 7.89
C LYS A 192 7.58 17.82 6.85
N PRO A 193 7.19 19.04 7.27
CA PRO A 193 6.78 20.11 6.36
C PRO A 193 7.86 20.53 5.35
N GLU A 194 9.13 20.33 5.68
CA GLU A 194 10.28 20.60 4.80
C GLU A 194 10.39 19.61 3.63
N CYS A 195 9.67 18.52 3.67
CA CYS A 195 9.59 17.58 2.57
C CYS A 195 8.67 18.15 1.50
N GLY A 196 9.22 18.47 0.33
CA GLY A 196 8.44 18.95 -0.81
C GLY A 196 7.26 18.06 -1.15
N ALA A 197 6.17 18.66 -1.62
CA ALA A 197 5.03 17.91 -2.13
C ALA A 197 5.45 17.08 -3.33
N THR A 198 5.04 15.81 -3.37
CA THR A 198 5.22 14.92 -4.52
C THR A 198 4.02 14.97 -5.44
N THR A 199 4.14 14.44 -6.66
CA THR A 199 2.98 14.05 -7.45
C THR A 199 2.04 13.22 -6.59
N GLN A 200 0.74 13.46 -6.74
CA GLN A 200 -0.28 12.69 -6.03
C GLN A 200 -0.37 11.27 -6.60
N GLU A 201 -0.79 10.33 -5.77
CA GLU A 201 -1.05 8.96 -6.22
C GLU A 201 -1.94 8.94 -7.47
N THR A 202 -1.51 8.16 -8.44
CA THR A 202 -2.05 8.18 -9.80
C THR A 202 -2.67 6.81 -10.13
N PHE A 203 -3.97 6.77 -10.36
CA PHE A 203 -4.71 5.55 -10.73
C PHE A 203 -4.90 5.49 -12.23
N VAL A 204 -4.56 4.35 -12.82
CA VAL A 204 -4.61 4.14 -14.27
C VAL A 204 -6.01 3.70 -14.72
N GLY A 205 -6.71 2.94 -13.87
CA GLY A 205 -8.09 2.52 -14.09
C GLY A 205 -9.15 3.51 -13.61
N GLU A 206 -10.40 3.10 -13.71
CA GLU A 206 -11.57 3.90 -13.31
C GLU A 206 -12.01 3.64 -11.86
N THR A 207 -11.24 2.91 -11.06
CA THR A 207 -11.62 2.46 -9.71
C THR A 207 -12.11 3.60 -8.80
N TYR A 208 -11.53 4.78 -8.92
CA TYR A 208 -11.90 5.98 -8.14
C TYR A 208 -12.65 7.02 -8.97
N GLY A 209 -13.36 6.59 -10.02
CA GLY A 209 -14.22 7.46 -10.85
C GLY A 209 -13.46 8.35 -11.83
N ARG A 210 -12.13 8.25 -11.93
CA ARG A 210 -11.29 8.92 -12.92
C ARG A 210 -10.05 8.10 -13.21
N SER A 211 -9.63 8.05 -14.47
CA SER A 211 -8.33 7.55 -14.88
C SER A 211 -7.35 8.72 -15.01
N ALA A 212 -6.08 8.46 -14.69
CA ALA A 212 -4.98 9.37 -14.98
C ALA A 212 -4.44 9.22 -16.42
N VAL A 213 -4.95 8.25 -17.17
CA VAL A 213 -4.59 8.08 -18.59
C VAL A 213 -5.20 9.23 -19.38
N GLU A 214 -4.34 9.98 -20.06
CA GLU A 214 -4.75 10.96 -21.04
C GLU A 214 -5.46 10.23 -22.21
N ASP A 215 -6.38 10.88 -22.85
CA ASP A 215 -7.18 10.31 -23.95
C ASP A 215 -8.03 9.06 -23.58
N MET A 216 -8.29 8.85 -22.27
CA MET A 216 -9.19 7.77 -21.82
C MET A 216 -10.67 8.07 -22.15
N ALA A 217 -11.01 9.29 -22.52
CA ALA A 217 -12.39 9.70 -22.76
C ALA A 217 -13.06 8.84 -23.86
N GLY A 218 -14.18 8.20 -23.50
CA GLY A 218 -14.93 7.31 -24.40
C GLY A 218 -14.46 5.85 -24.41
N HIS A 219 -13.42 5.51 -23.66
CA HIS A 219 -12.99 4.13 -23.45
C HIS A 219 -13.47 3.62 -22.09
N HIS A 220 -13.95 2.38 -22.06
CA HIS A 220 -14.51 1.72 -20.88
C HIS A 220 -13.90 0.34 -20.65
N ALA A 221 -14.08 -0.20 -19.47
CA ALA A 221 -13.61 -1.52 -19.14
C ALA A 221 -14.14 -2.58 -20.12
N GLY A 222 -13.23 -3.33 -20.72
CA GLY A 222 -13.47 -4.30 -21.80
C GLY A 222 -13.06 -3.82 -23.19
N ASP A 223 -12.83 -2.52 -23.39
CA ASP A 223 -12.43 -1.98 -24.68
C ASP A 223 -10.96 -2.27 -24.97
N GLU A 224 -10.66 -2.47 -26.25
CA GLU A 224 -9.31 -2.49 -26.81
C GLU A 224 -9.14 -1.24 -27.69
N ALA A 225 -8.06 -0.49 -27.46
CA ALA A 225 -7.80 0.74 -28.19
C ALA A 225 -6.34 0.90 -28.56
N ASP A 226 -6.10 1.57 -29.69
CA ASP A 226 -4.78 2.02 -30.11
C ASP A 226 -4.57 3.47 -29.70
N PHE A 227 -3.71 3.68 -28.72
CA PHE A 227 -3.39 5.02 -28.19
C PHE A 227 -2.24 5.64 -28.99
N GLN A 228 -2.38 6.90 -29.34
CA GLN A 228 -1.41 7.70 -30.09
C GLN A 228 -1.28 9.08 -29.40
N PRO A 229 -0.43 9.20 -28.38
CA PRO A 229 -0.34 10.44 -27.62
C PRO A 229 0.15 11.61 -28.47
N PRO A 230 -0.55 12.74 -28.49
CA PRO A 230 -0.17 13.91 -29.29
C PRO A 230 0.92 14.76 -28.63
N HIS A 231 1.18 14.59 -27.34
CA HIS A 231 2.07 15.44 -26.55
C HIS A 231 2.58 14.70 -25.29
N SER A 232 3.49 15.30 -24.53
CA SER A 232 3.92 14.75 -23.23
C SER A 232 2.83 14.90 -22.16
N PRO A 233 2.70 13.93 -21.22
CA PRO A 233 1.70 14.01 -20.16
C PRO A 233 1.92 15.19 -19.22
N PRO A 234 0.85 15.72 -18.60
CA PRO A 234 0.96 16.63 -17.47
C PRO A 234 1.54 15.89 -16.24
N ASP A 235 1.83 16.62 -15.17
CA ASP A 235 2.26 16.01 -13.90
C ASP A 235 1.18 15.07 -13.35
N GLY A 236 1.56 13.82 -13.05
CA GLY A 236 0.65 12.75 -12.66
C GLY A 236 -0.17 12.14 -13.80
N GLY A 237 -0.05 12.67 -15.04
CA GLY A 237 -0.70 12.12 -16.22
C GLY A 237 0.05 10.91 -16.79
N VAL A 238 -0.70 9.94 -17.29
CA VAL A 238 -0.19 8.73 -17.96
C VAL A 238 -0.58 8.79 -19.43
N MET A 239 0.39 8.66 -20.31
CA MET A 239 0.18 8.53 -21.77
C MET A 239 0.45 7.10 -22.17
N LEU A 240 -0.46 6.52 -22.94
CA LEU A 240 -0.30 5.19 -23.54
C LEU A 240 0.08 5.32 -25.00
N VAL A 241 0.91 4.40 -25.48
CA VAL A 241 1.31 4.25 -26.88
C VAL A 241 1.03 2.84 -27.32
N GLY A 242 0.48 2.66 -28.52
CA GLY A 242 0.14 1.36 -29.08
C GLY A 242 -1.13 0.78 -28.48
N ARG A 243 -1.31 -0.54 -28.63
CA ARG A 243 -2.54 -1.23 -28.29
C ARG A 243 -2.61 -1.62 -26.83
N TRP A 244 -3.70 -1.21 -26.18
CA TRP A 244 -4.01 -1.50 -24.77
C TRP A 244 -5.46 -1.93 -24.61
N ARG A 245 -5.68 -2.82 -23.66
CA ARG A 245 -7.01 -3.22 -23.17
C ARG A 245 -7.31 -2.46 -21.89
N VAL A 246 -8.43 -1.77 -21.88
CA VAL A 246 -8.91 -1.04 -20.68
C VAL A 246 -9.61 -2.03 -19.76
N GLU A 247 -9.27 -1.98 -18.49
CA GLU A 247 -9.92 -2.73 -17.42
C GLU A 247 -10.38 -1.76 -16.32
N ARG A 248 -11.23 -2.22 -15.42
CA ARG A 248 -11.81 -1.34 -14.38
C ARG A 248 -10.74 -0.71 -13.48
N ASP A 249 -9.73 -1.47 -13.10
CA ASP A 249 -8.68 -1.06 -12.16
C ASP A 249 -7.29 -0.90 -12.80
N GLY A 250 -7.24 -0.77 -14.12
CA GLY A 250 -6.00 -0.54 -14.84
C GLY A 250 -6.12 -0.73 -16.35
N VAL A 251 -4.97 -0.82 -17.01
CA VAL A 251 -4.88 -1.15 -18.43
C VAL A 251 -3.88 -2.28 -18.65
N PHE A 252 -4.12 -3.13 -19.65
CA PHE A 252 -3.20 -4.20 -20.03
C PHE A 252 -2.64 -3.97 -21.43
N SER A 253 -1.32 -4.10 -21.59
CA SER A 253 -0.69 -4.09 -22.90
C SER A 253 -1.23 -5.25 -23.75
N ASP A 254 -1.68 -4.96 -24.98
CA ASP A 254 -2.31 -5.96 -25.87
C ASP A 254 -1.59 -6.10 -27.22
N GLY A 255 -0.49 -5.41 -27.41
CA GLY A 255 0.30 -5.44 -28.63
C GLY A 255 1.80 -5.33 -28.39
N HIS A 256 2.58 -5.72 -29.41
CA HIS A 256 4.00 -5.41 -29.44
C HIS A 256 4.20 -3.91 -29.64
N GLY A 257 5.22 -3.34 -29.02
CA GLY A 257 5.53 -1.91 -29.09
C GLY A 257 4.64 -1.03 -28.22
N ALA A 258 3.82 -1.63 -27.33
CA ALA A 258 3.11 -0.89 -26.29
C ALA A 258 4.12 -0.18 -25.39
N ALA A 259 3.80 1.07 -25.02
CA ALA A 259 4.57 1.84 -24.05
C ALA A 259 3.64 2.69 -23.20
N ALA A 260 4.08 3.01 -22.00
CA ALA A 260 3.41 3.97 -21.13
C ALA A 260 4.42 5.02 -20.65
N GLU A 261 4.02 6.27 -20.66
CA GLU A 261 4.81 7.40 -20.17
C GLU A 261 4.10 8.08 -19.02
N LEU A 262 4.82 8.37 -17.96
CA LEU A 262 4.34 9.07 -16.78
C LEU A 262 5.26 10.23 -16.46
N ARG A 263 4.69 11.43 -16.35
CA ARG A 263 5.40 12.59 -15.80
C ARG A 263 5.11 12.70 -14.30
N TYR A 264 6.16 12.88 -13.52
CA TYR A 264 6.04 13.00 -12.06
C TYR A 264 7.14 13.90 -11.50
N HIS A 265 6.95 14.38 -10.27
CA HIS A 265 7.98 15.01 -9.44
C HIS A 265 8.06 14.32 -8.07
N ALA A 266 9.17 13.67 -7.83
CA ALA A 266 9.44 12.90 -6.62
C ALA A 266 10.90 12.48 -6.54
N ARG A 267 11.30 11.83 -5.43
CA ARG A 267 12.56 11.08 -5.34
C ARG A 267 12.33 9.59 -5.62
N SER A 268 11.20 9.06 -5.22
CA SER A 268 10.87 7.64 -5.41
C SER A 268 9.60 7.47 -6.20
N LEU A 269 9.59 6.45 -7.06
CA LEU A 269 8.44 6.03 -7.84
C LEU A 269 8.21 4.53 -7.64
N TYR A 270 6.97 4.20 -7.33
CA TYR A 270 6.47 2.85 -7.19
C TYR A 270 5.34 2.62 -8.18
N ALA A 271 5.24 1.42 -8.72
CA ALA A 271 4.15 1.05 -9.63
C ALA A 271 3.49 -0.24 -9.16
N VAL A 272 2.16 -0.27 -9.15
CA VAL A 272 1.41 -1.50 -9.05
C VAL A 272 1.27 -2.07 -10.45
N LEU A 273 1.94 -3.21 -10.66
CA LEU A 273 1.94 -3.94 -11.92
C LEU A 273 1.26 -5.29 -11.74
N SER A 274 0.55 -5.73 -12.78
CA SER A 274 -0.14 -7.00 -12.81
C SER A 274 0.17 -7.79 -14.06
N LEU A 275 -0.09 -9.10 -14.03
CA LEU A 275 0.11 -10.01 -15.14
C LEU A 275 -1.21 -10.67 -15.53
N LYS A 276 -1.59 -10.60 -16.79
CA LYS A 276 -2.83 -11.18 -17.29
C LYS A 276 -2.84 -12.72 -17.21
N ASN A 277 -1.69 -13.36 -17.37
CA ASN A 277 -1.56 -14.82 -17.51
C ASN A 277 -0.45 -15.40 -16.61
N ASP A 278 -0.06 -14.72 -15.53
CA ASP A 278 1.02 -15.12 -14.61
C ASP A 278 2.36 -15.47 -15.28
N LYS A 279 2.54 -15.08 -16.55
CA LYS A 279 3.80 -15.27 -17.28
C LYS A 279 4.69 -14.07 -17.04
N PRO A 280 5.95 -14.27 -16.64
CA PRO A 280 6.90 -13.18 -16.46
C PRO A 280 7.04 -12.32 -17.72
N ILE A 281 7.04 -10.99 -17.53
CA ILE A 281 7.22 -10.01 -18.60
C ILE A 281 8.39 -9.10 -18.22
N ARG A 282 9.33 -8.94 -19.15
CA ARG A 282 10.36 -7.92 -19.01
C ARG A 282 9.79 -6.56 -19.37
N LEU A 283 10.01 -5.59 -18.48
CA LEU A 283 9.62 -4.19 -18.61
C LEU A 283 10.87 -3.32 -18.68
N ASN A 284 11.15 -2.76 -19.85
CA ASN A 284 12.29 -1.85 -20.04
C ASN A 284 11.94 -0.45 -19.56
N LEU A 285 12.90 0.23 -18.91
CA LEU A 285 12.71 1.52 -18.25
C LEU A 285 13.65 2.58 -18.83
N PHE A 286 13.07 3.73 -19.17
CA PHE A 286 13.80 4.90 -19.64
C PHE A 286 13.38 6.12 -18.81
N GLN A 287 14.33 7.00 -18.52
CA GLN A 287 14.07 8.27 -17.84
C GLN A 287 14.54 9.43 -18.71
N ASP A 288 13.66 10.42 -18.92
CA ASP A 288 13.95 11.63 -19.67
C ASP A 288 14.55 11.34 -21.08
N GLY A 289 14.04 10.29 -21.74
CA GLY A 289 14.45 9.84 -23.07
C GLY A 289 15.77 9.07 -23.13
N SER A 290 16.37 8.75 -21.97
CA SER A 290 17.63 7.98 -21.87
C SER A 290 17.42 6.72 -21.01
N PRO A 291 18.30 5.70 -21.12
CA PRO A 291 18.27 4.58 -20.18
C PRO A 291 18.34 5.06 -18.74
N LEU A 292 17.53 4.47 -17.86
CA LEU A 292 17.48 4.82 -16.44
C LEU A 292 18.88 4.71 -15.80
N PRO A 293 19.38 5.74 -15.07
CA PRO A 293 20.69 5.69 -14.44
C PRO A 293 20.71 4.75 -13.23
N LYS A 294 21.87 4.12 -12.97
CA LYS A 294 22.03 3.13 -11.88
C LYS A 294 21.83 3.73 -10.49
N ASP A 295 22.25 4.95 -10.28
CA ASP A 295 22.16 5.67 -9.00
C ASP A 295 20.74 6.17 -8.68
N GLY A 296 19.86 6.17 -9.69
CA GLY A 296 18.44 6.49 -9.54
C GLY A 296 17.50 5.28 -9.54
N ALA A 297 18.04 4.06 -9.57
CA ALA A 297 17.26 2.84 -9.72
C ALA A 297 16.60 2.40 -8.40
N GLY A 298 15.33 1.96 -8.49
CA GLY A 298 14.64 1.29 -7.40
C GLY A 298 15.09 -0.15 -7.21
N ALA A 299 14.69 -0.76 -6.10
CA ALA A 299 15.18 -2.08 -5.67
C ALA A 299 14.82 -3.24 -6.62
N ASP A 300 13.78 -3.11 -7.43
CA ASP A 300 13.38 -4.13 -8.40
C ASP A 300 14.07 -3.99 -9.77
N VAL A 301 14.84 -2.91 -9.98
CA VAL A 301 15.48 -2.63 -11.26
C VAL A 301 16.76 -3.41 -11.45
N LYS A 302 16.90 -4.02 -12.58
CA LYS A 302 18.07 -4.76 -13.07
C LYS A 302 18.69 -4.05 -14.27
N PHE A 303 19.93 -4.39 -14.56
CA PHE A 303 20.70 -3.80 -15.69
C PHE A 303 21.37 -4.88 -16.52
N ASP A 304 21.33 -4.72 -17.82
CA ASP A 304 22.13 -5.49 -18.78
C ASP A 304 22.70 -4.59 -19.87
N ALA A 305 23.17 -5.16 -20.98
CA ALA A 305 23.72 -4.42 -22.11
C ALA A 305 22.70 -3.51 -22.82
N ASN A 306 21.40 -3.79 -22.68
CA ASN A 306 20.31 -3.03 -23.29
C ASN A 306 19.75 -1.93 -22.38
N GLY A 307 20.20 -1.84 -21.12
CA GLY A 307 19.79 -0.82 -20.17
C GLY A 307 19.08 -1.36 -18.94
N ALA A 308 18.23 -0.53 -18.36
CA ALA A 308 17.47 -0.82 -17.14
C ALA A 308 16.17 -1.54 -17.43
N TYR A 309 15.85 -2.53 -16.62
CA TYR A 309 14.62 -3.29 -16.76
C TYR A 309 14.13 -3.87 -15.43
N ILE A 310 12.88 -4.31 -15.41
CA ILE A 310 12.29 -5.11 -14.33
C ILE A 310 11.76 -6.42 -14.93
N ASP A 311 12.02 -7.55 -14.25
CA ASP A 311 11.30 -8.79 -14.50
C ASP A 311 10.02 -8.76 -13.66
N VAL A 312 8.89 -8.50 -14.32
CA VAL A 312 7.58 -8.58 -13.69
C VAL A 312 7.19 -10.05 -13.60
N THR A 313 7.30 -10.62 -12.40
CA THR A 313 7.10 -12.06 -12.14
C THR A 313 5.84 -12.37 -11.34
N GLY A 314 5.07 -11.34 -10.97
CA GLY A 314 3.83 -11.46 -10.21
C GLY A 314 3.13 -10.12 -10.10
N SER A 315 1.85 -10.16 -9.72
CA SER A 315 1.03 -8.96 -9.56
C SER A 315 1.28 -8.34 -8.18
N ARG A 316 2.00 -7.22 -8.14
CA ARG A 316 2.42 -6.53 -6.91
C ARG A 316 2.92 -5.12 -7.16
N MET A 317 3.25 -4.41 -6.08
CA MET A 317 4.04 -3.17 -6.16
C MET A 317 5.51 -3.46 -6.51
N TYR A 318 6.03 -2.68 -7.41
CA TYR A 318 7.44 -2.65 -7.87
C TYR A 318 8.09 -1.31 -7.58
N TYR A 319 9.33 -1.34 -7.15
CA TYR A 319 10.15 -0.17 -6.83
C TYR A 319 10.96 0.23 -8.07
N LEU A 320 10.48 1.27 -8.79
CA LEU A 320 11.07 1.67 -10.06
C LEU A 320 12.21 2.67 -9.90
N MET A 321 12.02 3.68 -9.04
CA MET A 321 12.95 4.79 -8.91
C MET A 321 13.26 5.09 -7.46
N ARG A 322 14.52 5.45 -7.19
CA ARG A 322 15.01 6.03 -5.93
C ARG A 322 16.09 7.06 -6.26
N SER A 323 15.69 8.19 -6.80
CA SER A 323 16.62 9.24 -7.21
C SER A 323 17.36 9.86 -6.02
N PRO A 324 18.64 10.21 -6.16
CA PRO A 324 19.41 10.88 -5.11
C PRO A 324 18.88 12.29 -4.80
N ALA A 325 18.22 12.93 -5.76
CA ALA A 325 17.62 14.26 -5.62
C ALA A 325 16.13 14.24 -5.94
N PHE A 326 15.37 15.15 -5.32
CA PHE A 326 13.99 15.45 -5.69
C PHE A 326 14.00 16.18 -7.04
N GLY A 327 13.12 15.78 -7.95
CA GLY A 327 13.04 16.38 -9.28
C GLY A 327 11.81 15.96 -10.06
N ALA A 328 11.58 16.67 -11.17
CA ALA A 328 10.55 16.33 -12.14
C ALA A 328 11.18 15.47 -13.25
N HIS A 329 10.54 14.36 -13.59
CA HIS A 329 11.02 13.38 -14.55
C HIS A 329 9.88 12.87 -15.43
N LEU A 330 10.25 12.35 -16.59
CA LEU A 330 9.40 11.54 -17.46
C LEU A 330 9.95 10.11 -17.46
N ILE A 331 9.17 9.14 -16.97
CA ILE A 331 9.52 7.73 -17.10
C ILE A 331 8.76 7.11 -18.28
N SER A 332 9.46 6.34 -19.12
CA SER A 332 8.87 5.50 -20.16
C SER A 332 9.05 4.03 -19.80
N MET A 333 7.97 3.28 -19.87
CA MET A 333 7.86 1.87 -19.50
C MET A 333 7.43 1.07 -20.74
N GLN A 334 8.27 0.14 -21.19
CA GLN A 334 8.10 -0.59 -22.45
C GLN A 334 8.13 -2.09 -22.18
N PRO A 335 6.95 -2.75 -22.09
CA PRO A 335 6.88 -4.21 -21.95
C PRO A 335 7.34 -4.89 -23.24
N GLU A 336 8.16 -5.94 -23.12
CA GLU A 336 8.63 -6.71 -24.29
C GLU A 336 7.55 -7.61 -24.90
N SER A 337 6.50 -7.89 -24.13
CA SER A 337 5.40 -8.74 -24.59
C SER A 337 4.06 -8.25 -24.05
N PRO A 338 2.93 -8.60 -24.73
CA PRO A 338 1.59 -8.28 -24.26
C PRO A 338 1.26 -8.95 -22.92
N GLY A 339 0.32 -8.34 -22.17
CA GLY A 339 -0.24 -8.89 -20.94
C GLY A 339 0.28 -8.24 -19.65
N LEU A 340 1.11 -7.18 -19.75
CA LEU A 340 1.46 -6.36 -18.59
C LEU A 340 0.33 -5.41 -18.26
N GLY A 341 -0.11 -5.44 -17.00
CA GLY A 341 -1.08 -4.52 -16.43
C GLY A 341 -0.41 -3.38 -15.65
N LEU A 342 -0.96 -2.17 -15.83
CA LEU A 342 -0.63 -0.98 -15.03
C LEU A 342 -1.86 -0.59 -14.24
N ASN A 343 -1.76 -0.54 -12.89
CA ASN A 343 -2.89 -0.24 -12.00
C ASN A 343 -2.75 1.14 -11.35
N SER A 344 -1.63 1.42 -10.68
CA SER A 344 -1.37 2.73 -10.08
C SER A 344 0.11 3.05 -9.97
N PHE A 345 0.38 4.33 -9.69
CA PHE A 345 1.71 4.85 -9.37
C PHE A 345 1.66 5.65 -8.08
N THR A 346 2.61 5.37 -7.18
CA THR A 346 2.76 6.09 -5.92
C THR A 346 4.16 6.70 -5.83
N PHE A 347 4.27 7.81 -5.14
CA PHE A 347 5.47 8.65 -5.13
C PHE A 347 5.97 8.89 -3.71
N GLY A 348 7.28 9.09 -3.56
CA GLY A 348 7.90 9.42 -2.29
C GLY A 348 9.03 10.45 -2.45
N ASN A 349 9.29 11.20 -1.38
CA ASN A 349 10.39 12.15 -1.35
C ASN A 349 11.56 11.70 -0.46
N ASN A 350 11.45 10.49 0.14
CA ASN A 350 12.43 9.89 1.07
C ASN A 350 12.74 10.77 2.28
N CYS A 351 11.85 11.69 2.61
CA CYS A 351 11.93 12.50 3.81
C CYS A 351 11.45 11.73 5.05
N GLN A 352 10.69 10.67 4.84
CA GLN A 352 10.29 9.73 5.88
C GLN A 352 11.44 8.76 6.11
N LEU A 353 11.75 8.51 7.39
CA LEU A 353 12.95 7.75 7.79
C LEU A 353 12.82 6.24 7.57
N ALA A 354 11.63 5.73 7.26
CA ALA A 354 11.44 4.31 7.00
C ALA A 354 12.11 3.94 5.67
N ASP A 355 13.24 3.31 5.73
CA ASP A 355 13.79 2.57 4.59
C ASP A 355 12.82 1.43 4.28
N ILE A 356 12.33 1.42 3.07
CA ILE A 356 11.54 0.31 2.56
C ILE A 356 12.50 -0.87 2.40
N PRO A 357 12.19 -2.06 2.94
CA PRO A 357 13.05 -3.22 2.92
C PRO A 357 13.40 -3.69 1.52
#